data_c5f51c4a310ed8899df56de534fad376
#
_entry.id   c5f51c4a310ed8899df56de534fad376
#
_cell.length_a   1.000
_cell.length_b   1.000
_cell.length_c   1.000
_cell.angle_alpha   90.00
_cell.angle_beta   90.00
_cell.angle_gamma   90.00
#
_symmetry.space_group_name_H-M   'P 1'
#
loop_
_entity.id
_entity.type
_entity.pdbx_description
1 polymer ?
#
loop_
_entity_poly.entity_id
_entity_poly.type
_entity_poly.pdbx_seq_one_letter_code
_entity_poly.pdbx_strand_id
1 'polypeptide(L)'
;MKIAAEISMVTFTNDAAINMKKRLKQMFINYFVLTGSEKYLKYVEDIDRSQISTIHKFAIGILRGESLYTGLGTNFRISSNEYKRGKAYDIFLGEFLEEMEEKNSNFVNELPVPIYDLKKKLMSIADKLFAKSINLEQIKPAEMGVTVDNNIPYFNELLTRVVFPAEATYIESMKNSNDVDLKECLIELGKVLSSGCEIIEDLRLRYMFIDEFQDTDDVQIEIFQKLQALMNADCKLFVVGDLKQSIYRFRGAKLNAFQKLQYGKDIEWKRFRLNLIYRESYF
;
A
#
# COMPACT_ATOMS: atom_id res chain seq x y z
N MET A 1 1.86 31.04 10.13
CA MET A 1 0.96 29.88 10.27
C MET A 1 1.27 28.92 9.13
N LYS A 2 1.84 27.74 9.39
CA LYS A 2 2.28 26.81 8.34
C LYS A 2 1.10 25.89 7.96
N ILE A 3 0.09 26.42 7.29
CA ILE A 3 -1.10 25.66 6.87
C ILE A 3 -0.73 24.44 6.00
N ALA A 4 0.30 24.56 5.17
CA ALA A 4 0.74 23.48 4.29
C ALA A 4 1.24 22.21 5.03
N ALA A 5 1.74 22.35 6.26
CA ALA A 5 2.18 21.21 7.08
C ALA A 5 1.01 20.49 7.80
N GLU A 6 -0.16 21.14 7.88
CA GLU A 6 -1.34 20.63 8.57
C GLU A 6 -2.30 19.87 7.62
N ILE A 7 -2.00 19.89 6.31
CA ILE A 7 -2.84 19.27 5.27
C ILE A 7 -2.05 18.19 4.55
N SER A 8 -2.59 16.98 4.51
CA SER A 8 -2.10 15.88 3.66
C SER A 8 -3.16 15.50 2.64
N MET A 9 -2.74 15.28 1.40
CA MET A 9 -3.60 14.79 0.34
C MET A 9 -2.95 13.55 -0.29
N VAL A 10 -3.63 12.44 -0.19
CA VAL A 10 -3.17 11.16 -0.72
C VAL A 10 -3.96 10.81 -1.96
N THR A 11 -3.25 10.49 -3.04
CA THR A 11 -3.81 10.08 -4.32
C THR A 11 -3.33 8.71 -4.72
N PHE A 12 -3.97 8.09 -5.69
CA PHE A 12 -3.58 6.76 -6.18
C PHE A 12 -2.35 6.80 -7.10
N THR A 13 -2.21 7.85 -7.93
CA THR A 13 -1.13 7.97 -8.92
C THR A 13 -0.30 9.24 -8.73
N ASN A 14 0.95 9.21 -9.21
CA ASN A 14 1.81 10.40 -9.21
C ASN A 14 1.22 11.53 -10.08
N ASP A 15 0.63 11.17 -11.23
CA ASP A 15 0.02 12.15 -12.14
C ASP A 15 -1.18 12.85 -11.49
N ALA A 16 -2.00 12.10 -10.73
CA ALA A 16 -3.09 12.68 -9.95
C ALA A 16 -2.56 13.68 -8.90
N ALA A 17 -1.48 13.33 -8.19
CA ALA A 17 -0.87 14.24 -7.21
C ALA A 17 -0.33 15.52 -7.88
N ILE A 18 0.35 15.40 -9.03
CA ILE A 18 0.86 16.54 -9.81
C ILE A 18 -0.30 17.41 -10.29
N ASN A 19 -1.34 16.81 -10.87
CA ASN A 19 -2.51 17.52 -11.36
C ASN A 19 -3.26 18.24 -10.24
N MET A 20 -3.39 17.62 -9.06
CA MET A 20 -3.99 18.22 -7.87
C MET A 20 -3.22 19.48 -7.44
N LYS A 21 -1.88 19.39 -7.35
CA LYS A 21 -1.02 20.55 -7.06
C LYS A 21 -1.21 21.66 -8.10
N LYS A 22 -1.21 21.31 -9.39
CA LYS A 22 -1.40 22.29 -10.48
C LYS A 22 -2.75 23.01 -10.38
N ARG A 23 -3.83 22.26 -10.16
CA ARG A 23 -5.18 22.83 -10.03
C ARG A 23 -5.31 23.75 -8.81
N LEU A 24 -4.75 23.35 -7.66
CA LEU A 24 -4.75 24.20 -6.47
C LEU A 24 -3.97 25.51 -6.70
N LYS A 25 -2.79 25.44 -7.31
CA LYS A 25 -2.00 26.62 -7.66
C LYS A 25 -2.80 27.55 -8.59
N GLN A 26 -3.39 27.00 -9.65
CA GLN A 26 -4.19 27.79 -10.59
C GLN A 26 -5.38 28.45 -9.90
N MET A 27 -6.05 27.73 -9.01
CA MET A 27 -7.16 28.28 -8.23
C MET A 27 -6.71 29.48 -7.37
N PHE A 28 -5.60 29.38 -6.67
CA PHE A 28 -5.10 30.48 -5.85
C PHE A 28 -4.58 31.67 -6.68
N ILE A 29 -3.97 31.39 -7.84
CA ILE A 29 -3.61 32.46 -8.80
C ILE A 29 -4.87 33.19 -9.26
N ASN A 30 -5.93 32.47 -9.62
CA ASN A 30 -7.20 33.09 -10.01
C ASN A 30 -7.80 33.93 -8.86
N TYR A 31 -7.76 33.47 -7.60
CA TYR A 31 -8.19 34.26 -6.47
C TYR A 31 -7.32 35.51 -6.25
N PHE A 32 -6.00 35.42 -6.48
CA PHE A 32 -5.13 36.58 -6.43
C PHE A 32 -5.52 37.60 -7.50
N VAL A 33 -5.72 37.18 -8.74
CA VAL A 33 -6.13 38.05 -9.85
C VAL A 33 -7.47 38.76 -9.55
N LEU A 34 -8.44 38.03 -8.98
CA LEU A 34 -9.76 38.57 -8.67
C LEU A 34 -9.78 39.53 -7.47
N THR A 35 -8.93 39.29 -6.47
CA THR A 35 -9.02 40.00 -5.19
C THR A 35 -7.87 40.97 -4.92
N GLY A 36 -6.75 40.84 -5.65
CA GLY A 36 -5.50 41.57 -5.40
C GLY A 36 -4.79 41.19 -4.11
N SER A 37 -5.24 40.14 -3.40
CA SER A 37 -4.72 39.80 -2.10
C SER A 37 -3.49 38.89 -2.15
N GLU A 38 -2.33 39.40 -1.75
CA GLU A 38 -1.03 38.69 -1.74
C GLU A 38 -1.04 37.38 -0.92
N LYS A 39 -1.99 37.19 0.00
CA LYS A 39 -2.13 35.95 0.76
C LYS A 39 -2.25 34.73 -0.13
N TYR A 40 -2.87 34.87 -1.31
CA TYR A 40 -3.05 33.77 -2.25
C TYR A 40 -1.75 33.37 -2.96
N LEU A 41 -0.82 34.31 -3.17
CA LEU A 41 0.52 34.00 -3.67
C LEU A 41 1.32 33.18 -2.66
N LYS A 42 1.22 33.49 -1.36
CA LYS A 42 1.81 32.68 -0.30
C LYS A 42 1.26 31.24 -0.30
N TYR A 43 -0.04 31.07 -0.55
CA TYR A 43 -0.64 29.75 -0.67
C TYR A 43 -0.11 28.97 -1.88
N VAL A 44 0.18 29.64 -2.99
CA VAL A 44 0.81 29.01 -4.18
C VAL A 44 2.20 28.45 -3.81
N GLU A 45 3.01 29.22 -3.07
CA GLU A 45 4.32 28.77 -2.58
C GLU A 45 4.19 27.61 -1.58
N ASP A 46 3.22 27.68 -0.66
CA ASP A 46 2.99 26.68 0.35
C ASP A 46 2.54 25.33 -0.25
N ILE A 47 1.86 25.30 -1.41
CA ILE A 47 1.48 24.05 -2.10
C ILE A 47 2.69 23.21 -2.46
N ASP A 48 3.82 23.79 -2.85
CA ASP A 48 5.02 23.01 -3.17
C ASP A 48 5.58 22.27 -1.95
N ARG A 49 5.38 22.82 -0.77
CA ARG A 49 5.78 22.25 0.52
C ARG A 49 4.72 21.34 1.13
N SER A 50 3.52 21.29 0.55
CA SER A 50 2.42 20.48 1.08
C SER A 50 2.63 19.00 0.81
N GLN A 51 2.09 18.16 1.71
CA GLN A 51 2.13 16.70 1.60
C GLN A 51 1.05 16.20 0.63
N ILE A 52 1.19 16.53 -0.68
CA ILE A 52 0.32 16.02 -1.75
C ILE A 52 1.12 14.97 -2.51
N SER A 53 0.77 13.69 -2.33
CA SER A 53 1.56 12.57 -2.87
C SER A 53 0.73 11.29 -2.96
N THR A 54 1.33 10.24 -3.51
CA THR A 54 0.77 8.90 -3.42
C THR A 54 0.93 8.35 -2.00
N ILE A 55 0.13 7.32 -1.65
CA ILE A 55 0.23 6.66 -0.33
C ILE A 55 1.64 6.11 -0.07
N HIS A 56 2.31 5.59 -1.09
CA HIS A 56 3.67 5.08 -0.95
C HIS A 56 4.68 6.20 -0.64
N LYS A 57 4.58 7.35 -1.30
CA LYS A 57 5.45 8.51 -0.99
C LYS A 57 5.18 9.05 0.41
N PHE A 58 3.92 9.06 0.83
CA PHE A 58 3.53 9.42 2.19
C PHE A 58 4.15 8.45 3.21
N ALA A 59 4.03 7.13 2.97
CA ALA A 59 4.63 6.10 3.80
C ALA A 59 6.15 6.26 3.92
N ILE A 60 6.85 6.43 2.78
CA ILE A 60 8.31 6.63 2.74
C ILE A 60 8.71 7.87 3.56
N GLY A 61 7.94 8.95 3.47
CA GLY A 61 8.19 10.17 4.23
C GLY A 61 8.17 9.93 5.74
N ILE A 62 7.18 9.20 6.23
CA ILE A 62 7.08 8.81 7.64
C ILE A 62 8.23 7.87 8.03
N LEU A 63 8.45 6.79 7.28
CA LEU A 63 9.47 5.78 7.60
C LEU A 63 10.88 6.38 7.65
N ARG A 64 11.19 7.38 6.84
CA ARG A 64 12.49 8.09 6.89
C ARG A 64 12.64 8.96 8.14
N GLY A 65 11.55 9.57 8.59
CA GLY A 65 11.52 10.30 9.87
C GLY A 65 11.76 9.38 11.06
N GLU A 66 11.26 8.14 10.97
CA GLU A 66 11.21 7.18 12.07
C GLU A 66 12.18 6.00 11.89
N SER A 67 13.30 6.25 11.24
CA SER A 67 14.31 5.23 10.95
C SER A 67 14.80 4.44 12.18
N LEU A 68 14.81 5.05 13.36
CA LEU A 68 15.19 4.40 14.62
C LEU A 68 14.24 3.26 15.03
N TYR A 69 12.95 3.38 14.69
CA TYR A 69 11.92 2.39 15.05
C TYR A 69 11.78 1.27 14.01
N THR A 70 12.15 1.55 12.77
CA THR A 70 12.00 0.60 11.66
C THR A 70 13.22 -0.31 11.46
N GLY A 71 14.37 0.04 12.06
CA GLY A 71 15.65 -0.61 11.78
C GLY A 71 16.14 -0.36 10.33
N LEU A 72 15.44 0.49 9.57
CA LEU A 72 15.86 0.95 8.25
C LEU A 72 16.78 2.16 8.39
N GLY A 73 17.80 2.26 7.57
CA GLY A 73 18.62 3.49 7.51
C GLY A 73 17.80 4.68 7.05
N THR A 74 18.13 5.90 7.51
CA THR A 74 17.44 7.15 7.09
C THR A 74 17.40 7.35 5.58
N ASN A 75 18.39 6.78 4.86
CA ASN A 75 18.56 6.89 3.41
C ASN A 75 18.30 5.57 2.69
N PHE A 76 17.34 4.76 3.17
CA PHE A 76 16.98 3.54 2.44
C PHE A 76 16.47 3.88 1.04
N ARG A 77 16.77 2.99 0.09
CA ARG A 77 16.33 3.14 -1.31
C ARG A 77 15.08 2.30 -1.55
N ILE A 78 14.17 2.85 -2.34
CA ILE A 78 13.05 2.08 -2.84
C ILE A 78 13.51 1.34 -4.08
N SER A 79 13.44 0.03 -4.02
CA SER A 79 13.86 -0.86 -5.09
C SER A 79 12.92 -2.06 -5.13
N SER A 80 12.50 -2.46 -6.31
CA SER A 80 11.87 -3.75 -6.57
C SER A 80 12.91 -4.61 -7.28
N ASN A 81 13.30 -5.72 -6.67
CA ASN A 81 14.33 -6.57 -7.23
C ASN A 81 13.77 -7.97 -7.53
N GLU A 82 13.01 -8.06 -8.63
CA GLU A 82 12.42 -9.33 -9.07
C GLU A 82 13.45 -10.43 -9.30
N TYR A 83 14.69 -10.06 -9.66
CA TYR A 83 15.76 -11.03 -9.81
C TYR A 83 16.18 -11.65 -8.46
N LYS A 84 16.38 -10.82 -7.43
CA LYS A 84 16.67 -11.32 -6.07
C LYS A 84 15.51 -12.17 -5.55
N ARG A 85 14.26 -11.69 -5.74
CA ARG A 85 13.07 -12.42 -5.35
C ARG A 85 12.98 -13.76 -6.08
N GLY A 86 13.15 -13.76 -7.41
CA GLY A 86 13.16 -14.96 -8.23
C GLY A 86 14.23 -15.97 -7.81
N LYS A 87 15.44 -15.51 -7.44
CA LYS A 87 16.48 -16.38 -6.90
C LYS A 87 16.10 -17.05 -5.58
N ALA A 88 15.47 -16.32 -4.66
CA ALA A 88 15.00 -16.92 -3.41
C ALA A 88 13.99 -18.04 -3.70
N TYR A 89 13.05 -17.81 -4.63
CA TYR A 89 12.14 -18.88 -5.06
C TYR A 89 12.84 -20.06 -5.73
N ASP A 90 13.88 -19.83 -6.54
CA ASP A 90 14.62 -20.92 -7.19
C ASP A 90 15.29 -21.84 -6.16
N ILE A 91 15.82 -21.30 -5.08
CA ILE A 91 16.43 -22.08 -4.00
C ILE A 91 15.38 -22.98 -3.34
N PHE A 92 14.34 -22.42 -2.74
CA PHE A 92 13.35 -23.18 -1.97
C PHE A 92 12.49 -24.11 -2.86
N LEU A 93 12.19 -23.68 -4.08
CA LEU A 93 11.48 -24.53 -5.03
C LEU A 93 12.36 -25.70 -5.50
N GLY A 94 13.66 -25.46 -5.74
CA GLY A 94 14.62 -26.49 -6.08
C GLY A 94 14.72 -27.56 -5.00
N GLU A 95 14.96 -27.16 -3.74
CA GLU A 95 15.01 -28.06 -2.58
C GLU A 95 13.71 -28.89 -2.44
N PHE A 96 12.56 -28.24 -2.60
CA PHE A 96 11.27 -28.92 -2.55
C PHE A 96 11.12 -29.98 -3.66
N LEU A 97 11.48 -29.61 -4.89
CA LEU A 97 11.36 -30.52 -6.03
C LEU A 97 12.34 -31.71 -5.94
N GLU A 98 13.58 -31.47 -5.52
CA GLU A 98 14.58 -32.54 -5.30
C GLU A 98 14.07 -33.57 -4.28
N GLU A 99 13.56 -33.13 -3.13
CA GLU A 99 13.01 -34.05 -2.13
C GLU A 99 11.79 -34.83 -2.64
N MET A 100 10.95 -34.17 -3.45
CA MET A 100 9.77 -34.85 -4.03
C MET A 100 10.17 -35.86 -5.09
N GLU A 101 11.22 -35.60 -5.89
CA GLU A 101 11.76 -36.56 -6.86
C GLU A 101 12.44 -37.75 -6.17
N GLU A 102 13.08 -37.57 -5.00
CA GLU A 102 13.59 -38.67 -4.21
C GLU A 102 12.48 -39.64 -3.78
N LYS A 103 11.28 -39.12 -3.48
CA LYS A 103 10.09 -39.90 -3.10
C LYS A 103 9.36 -40.52 -4.31
N ASN A 104 9.33 -39.81 -5.43
CA ASN A 104 8.71 -40.19 -6.67
C ASN A 104 9.53 -39.65 -7.84
N SER A 105 10.31 -40.49 -8.48
CA SER A 105 11.21 -40.12 -9.59
C SER A 105 10.51 -39.52 -10.84
N ASN A 106 9.19 -39.58 -10.91
CA ASN A 106 8.40 -38.95 -11.96
C ASN A 106 7.69 -37.68 -11.54
N PHE A 107 7.89 -37.20 -10.29
CA PHE A 107 7.13 -36.11 -9.73
C PHE A 107 7.13 -34.82 -10.60
N VAL A 108 8.28 -34.40 -11.10
CA VAL A 108 8.40 -33.22 -11.95
C VAL A 108 7.64 -33.37 -13.26
N ASN A 109 7.66 -34.60 -13.86
CA ASN A 109 6.93 -34.88 -15.09
C ASN A 109 5.40 -34.91 -14.88
N GLU A 110 4.95 -35.21 -13.68
CA GLU A 110 3.53 -35.26 -13.29
C GLU A 110 2.98 -33.89 -12.86
N LEU A 111 3.82 -32.86 -12.79
CA LEU A 111 3.35 -31.52 -12.44
C LEU A 111 2.36 -31.01 -13.51
N PRO A 112 1.24 -30.42 -13.08
CA PRO A 112 0.20 -29.92 -13.99
C PRO A 112 0.64 -28.70 -14.80
N VAL A 113 1.79 -28.10 -14.46
CA VAL A 113 2.36 -26.92 -15.11
C VAL A 113 3.88 -26.99 -15.13
N PRO A 114 4.57 -26.40 -16.13
CA PRO A 114 6.02 -26.27 -16.13
C PRO A 114 6.55 -25.56 -14.86
N ILE A 115 7.74 -25.94 -14.40
CA ILE A 115 8.37 -25.37 -13.18
C ILE A 115 8.43 -23.84 -13.22
N TYR A 116 8.75 -23.27 -14.38
CA TYR A 116 8.78 -21.80 -14.55
C TYR A 116 7.41 -21.14 -14.31
N ASP A 117 6.34 -21.77 -14.79
CA ASP A 117 4.98 -21.26 -14.60
C ASP A 117 4.50 -21.50 -13.15
N LEU A 118 4.93 -22.61 -12.53
CA LEU A 118 4.68 -22.86 -11.12
C LEU A 118 5.29 -21.77 -10.26
N LYS A 119 6.57 -21.42 -10.47
CA LYS A 119 7.26 -20.33 -9.78
C LYS A 119 6.50 -19.01 -9.92
N LYS A 120 6.11 -18.62 -11.14
CA LYS A 120 5.30 -17.40 -11.36
C LYS A 120 3.97 -17.43 -10.62
N LYS A 121 3.29 -18.56 -10.60
CA LYS A 121 2.02 -18.72 -9.88
C LYS A 121 2.24 -18.55 -8.37
N LEU A 122 3.28 -19.16 -7.81
CA LEU A 122 3.62 -19.04 -6.39
C LEU A 122 3.91 -17.57 -6.00
N MET A 123 4.73 -16.86 -6.80
CA MET A 123 4.98 -15.42 -6.60
C MET A 123 3.69 -14.59 -6.70
N SER A 124 2.81 -14.91 -7.65
CA SER A 124 1.50 -14.24 -7.77
C SER A 124 0.58 -14.51 -6.58
N ILE A 125 0.66 -15.70 -5.98
CA ILE A 125 -0.09 -16.03 -4.75
C ILE A 125 0.40 -15.18 -3.60
N ALA A 126 1.72 -15.04 -3.41
CA ALA A 126 2.29 -14.17 -2.39
C ALA A 126 1.80 -12.72 -2.56
N ASP A 127 1.79 -12.20 -3.79
CA ASP A 127 1.26 -10.87 -4.09
C ASP A 127 -0.21 -10.71 -3.71
N LYS A 128 -1.03 -11.74 -3.95
CA LYS A 128 -2.45 -11.73 -3.58
C LYS A 128 -2.68 -11.81 -2.08
N LEU A 129 -1.87 -12.60 -1.36
CA LEU A 129 -1.91 -12.68 0.10
C LEU A 129 -1.54 -11.34 0.70
N PHE A 130 -0.47 -10.72 0.19
CA PHE A 130 -0.06 -9.37 0.56
C PHE A 130 -1.18 -8.35 0.36
N ALA A 131 -1.79 -8.28 -0.82
CA ALA A 131 -2.87 -7.34 -1.13
C ALA A 131 -4.12 -7.50 -0.24
N LYS A 132 -4.21 -8.63 0.50
CA LYS A 132 -5.26 -8.90 1.49
C LYS A 132 -4.84 -8.63 2.94
N SER A 133 -3.71 -7.97 3.17
CA SER A 133 -3.11 -7.78 4.50
C SER A 133 -2.84 -9.08 5.25
N ILE A 134 -2.59 -10.18 4.53
CA ILE A 134 -2.25 -11.45 5.17
C ILE A 134 -0.75 -11.47 5.41
N ASN A 135 -0.36 -11.40 6.68
CA ASN A 135 1.04 -11.53 7.06
C ASN A 135 1.47 -13.00 6.99
N LEU A 136 2.39 -13.29 6.05
CA LEU A 136 2.89 -14.65 5.82
C LEU A 136 3.58 -15.25 7.04
N GLU A 137 4.24 -14.43 7.88
CA GLU A 137 4.92 -14.86 9.09
C GLU A 137 3.94 -15.33 10.19
N GLN A 138 2.69 -14.92 10.13
CA GLN A 138 1.67 -15.24 11.13
C GLN A 138 0.79 -16.43 10.76
N ILE A 139 0.88 -16.91 9.52
CA ILE A 139 0.08 -18.06 9.07
C ILE A 139 0.65 -19.35 9.64
N LYS A 140 -0.16 -20.04 10.44
CA LYS A 140 0.18 -21.39 10.88
C LYS A 140 -0.31 -22.42 9.87
N PRO A 141 0.50 -23.42 9.50
CA PRO A 141 0.11 -24.47 8.56
C PRO A 141 -1.23 -25.15 8.92
N ALA A 142 -1.50 -25.31 10.21
CA ALA A 142 -2.76 -25.91 10.71
C ALA A 142 -4.01 -25.04 10.47
N GLU A 143 -3.83 -23.73 10.21
CA GLU A 143 -4.93 -22.78 9.94
C GLU A 143 -5.21 -22.64 8.45
N MET A 144 -4.36 -23.24 7.62
CA MET A 144 -4.53 -23.26 6.18
C MET A 144 -5.58 -24.28 5.79
N GLY A 145 -6.80 -24.03 5.69
CA GLY A 145 -7.86 -24.97 5.34
C GLY A 145 -7.49 -26.07 4.33
N VAL A 146 -8.39 -26.99 4.09
CA VAL A 146 -8.21 -28.02 3.05
C VAL A 146 -8.49 -27.41 1.70
N THR A 147 -7.60 -27.62 0.71
CA THR A 147 -7.85 -27.23 -0.67
C THR A 147 -9.10 -27.92 -1.20
N VAL A 148 -10.07 -27.15 -1.63
CA VAL A 148 -11.36 -27.66 -2.16
C VAL A 148 -11.16 -28.36 -3.51
N ASP A 149 -10.12 -28.01 -4.26
CA ASP A 149 -9.74 -28.63 -5.52
C ASP A 149 -8.42 -29.39 -5.36
N ASN A 150 -8.46 -30.69 -5.59
CA ASN A 150 -7.26 -31.56 -5.67
C ASN A 150 -6.34 -31.22 -6.86
N ASN A 151 -6.54 -30.07 -7.52
CA ASN A 151 -5.83 -29.67 -8.73
C ASN A 151 -4.37 -29.23 -8.50
N ILE A 152 -3.97 -28.97 -7.25
CA ILE A 152 -2.58 -28.72 -6.91
C ILE A 152 -2.27 -29.56 -5.66
N PRO A 153 -1.87 -30.82 -5.85
CA PRO A 153 -1.33 -31.62 -4.76
C PRO A 153 -0.16 -30.86 -4.12
N TYR A 154 -0.04 -30.93 -2.79
CA TYR A 154 1.02 -30.25 -2.02
C TYR A 154 0.91 -28.71 -1.94
N PHE A 155 -0.26 -28.11 -2.23
CA PHE A 155 -0.40 -26.66 -2.21
C PHE A 155 0.02 -26.02 -0.87
N ASN A 156 -0.42 -26.60 0.24
CA ASN A 156 -0.05 -26.11 1.58
C ASN A 156 1.45 -26.27 1.86
N GLU A 157 2.07 -27.37 1.38
CA GLU A 157 3.51 -27.59 1.48
C GLU A 157 4.28 -26.58 0.62
N LEU A 158 3.83 -26.31 -0.60
CA LEU A 158 4.43 -25.27 -1.46
C LEU A 158 4.36 -23.88 -0.79
N LEU A 159 3.26 -23.55 -0.13
CA LEU A 159 3.16 -22.27 0.59
C LEU A 159 4.15 -22.21 1.75
N THR A 160 4.18 -23.25 2.60
CA THR A 160 4.99 -23.23 3.83
C THR A 160 6.49 -23.45 3.58
N ARG A 161 6.84 -24.24 2.59
CA ARG A 161 8.24 -24.64 2.33
C ARG A 161 8.89 -23.83 1.21
N VAL A 162 8.11 -23.20 0.33
CA VAL A 162 8.64 -22.41 -0.77
C VAL A 162 8.27 -20.93 -0.63
N VAL A 163 6.96 -20.60 -0.58
CA VAL A 163 6.53 -19.20 -0.65
C VAL A 163 6.97 -18.42 0.57
N PHE A 164 6.68 -18.92 1.78
CA PHE A 164 6.99 -18.17 3.02
C PHE A 164 8.48 -17.96 3.23
N PRO A 165 9.33 -19.00 3.16
CA PRO A 165 10.76 -18.80 3.33
C PRO A 165 11.39 -17.99 2.18
N ALA A 166 10.91 -18.11 0.94
CA ALA A 166 11.41 -17.31 -0.17
C ALA A 166 11.12 -15.82 0.01
N GLU A 167 9.91 -15.46 0.42
CA GLU A 167 9.56 -14.06 0.70
C GLU A 167 10.34 -13.51 1.90
N ALA A 168 10.47 -14.28 2.98
CA ALA A 168 11.26 -13.89 4.15
C ALA A 168 12.73 -13.64 3.77
N THR A 169 13.34 -14.55 3.02
CA THR A 169 14.73 -14.40 2.54
C THR A 169 14.89 -13.20 1.61
N TYR A 170 13.92 -12.96 0.72
CA TYR A 170 13.90 -11.77 -0.14
C TYR A 170 13.88 -10.49 0.69
N ILE A 171 12.96 -10.36 1.63
CA ILE A 171 12.81 -9.18 2.49
C ILE A 171 14.09 -8.93 3.29
N GLU A 172 14.67 -9.98 3.89
CA GLU A 172 15.92 -9.89 4.64
C GLU A 172 17.08 -9.44 3.74
N SER A 173 17.19 -10.00 2.52
CA SER A 173 18.22 -9.61 1.56
C SER A 173 18.13 -8.16 1.12
N MET A 174 16.89 -7.63 1.05
CA MET A 174 16.63 -6.23 0.74
C MET A 174 17.03 -5.32 1.91
N LYS A 175 16.65 -5.67 3.14
CA LYS A 175 17.04 -4.93 4.35
C LYS A 175 18.56 -4.86 4.51
N ASN A 176 19.26 -5.97 4.30
CA ASN A 176 20.73 -6.02 4.35
C ASN A 176 21.41 -5.12 3.30
N SER A 177 20.75 -4.83 2.19
CA SER A 177 21.21 -3.89 1.16
C SER A 177 20.75 -2.44 1.40
N ASN A 178 20.06 -2.17 2.53
CA ASN A 178 19.35 -0.92 2.81
C ASN A 178 18.40 -0.52 1.67
N ASP A 179 17.80 -1.52 1.04
CA ASP A 179 16.75 -1.41 0.03
C ASP A 179 15.43 -1.86 0.64
N VAL A 180 14.34 -1.28 0.22
CA VAL A 180 12.97 -1.64 0.66
C VAL A 180 12.08 -1.75 -0.56
N ASP A 181 11.33 -2.84 -0.65
CA ASP A 181 10.30 -2.98 -1.69
C ASP A 181 9.15 -2.00 -1.42
N LEU A 182 8.55 -1.50 -2.48
CA LEU A 182 7.46 -0.53 -2.38
C LEU A 182 6.27 -1.08 -1.57
N LYS A 183 6.00 -2.38 -1.70
CA LYS A 183 4.95 -3.06 -0.94
C LYS A 183 5.31 -3.15 0.54
N GLU A 184 6.59 -3.49 0.82
CA GLU A 184 7.10 -3.61 2.19
C GLU A 184 7.03 -2.27 2.94
N CYS A 185 7.17 -1.13 2.24
CA CYS A 185 6.98 0.19 2.86
C CYS A 185 5.61 0.35 3.53
N LEU A 186 4.55 -0.22 2.96
CA LEU A 186 3.22 -0.14 3.54
C LEU A 186 3.08 -1.04 4.77
N ILE A 187 3.68 -2.24 4.74
CA ILE A 187 3.71 -3.13 5.91
C ILE A 187 4.48 -2.49 7.05
N GLU A 188 5.69 -1.98 6.77
CA GLU A 188 6.52 -1.33 7.79
C GLU A 188 5.82 -0.10 8.37
N LEU A 189 5.16 0.72 7.54
CA LEU A 189 4.32 1.81 8.03
C LEU A 189 3.20 1.27 8.96
N GLY A 190 2.53 0.19 8.57
CA GLY A 190 1.50 -0.45 9.39
C GLY A 190 2.02 -0.91 10.76
N LYS A 191 3.25 -1.45 10.82
CA LYS A 191 3.92 -1.86 12.07
C LYS A 191 4.24 -0.64 12.95
N VAL A 192 4.82 0.41 12.35
CA VAL A 192 5.14 1.67 13.03
C VAL A 192 3.88 2.31 13.62
N LEU A 193 2.80 2.39 12.85
CA LEU A 193 1.53 2.93 13.33
C LEU A 193 0.90 2.10 14.46
N SER A 194 1.18 0.79 14.51
CA SER A 194 0.67 -0.10 15.57
C SER A 194 1.48 -0.01 16.86
N SER A 195 2.75 0.41 16.80
CA SER A 195 3.61 0.52 17.98
C SER A 195 3.27 1.68 18.90
N GLY A 196 2.31 2.53 18.52
CA GLY A 196 1.85 3.68 19.34
C GLY A 196 2.92 4.77 19.51
N CYS A 197 3.93 4.79 18.62
CA CYS A 197 4.98 5.79 18.67
C CYS A 197 4.42 7.23 18.61
N GLU A 198 5.08 8.16 19.28
CA GLU A 198 4.80 9.61 19.29
C GLU A 198 4.89 10.28 17.89
N ILE A 199 5.18 9.48 16.87
CA ILE A 199 5.40 9.83 15.46
C ILE A 199 4.35 10.79 14.89
N ILE A 200 3.11 10.68 15.36
CA ILE A 200 1.99 11.39 14.77
C ILE A 200 1.79 12.76 15.39
N GLU A 201 2.32 12.98 16.57
CA GLU A 201 2.33 14.33 17.15
C GLU A 201 3.14 15.30 16.28
N ASP A 202 4.22 14.82 15.62
CA ASP A 202 5.00 15.61 14.67
C ASP A 202 4.30 15.84 13.32
N LEU A 203 3.40 14.95 12.90
CA LEU A 203 2.65 15.13 11.66
C LEU A 203 1.62 16.27 11.74
N ARG A 204 1.16 16.67 12.94
CA ARG A 204 0.22 17.78 13.20
C ARG A 204 -0.87 17.96 12.15
N LEU A 205 -1.36 16.84 11.59
CA LEU A 205 -2.36 16.86 10.53
C LEU A 205 -3.71 17.32 11.09
N ARG A 206 -4.28 18.36 10.49
CA ARG A 206 -5.65 18.82 10.73
C ARG A 206 -6.63 18.31 9.70
N TYR A 207 -6.15 18.12 8.47
CA TYR A 207 -6.95 17.67 7.37
C TYR A 207 -6.20 16.62 6.57
N MET A 208 -6.84 15.49 6.34
CA MET A 208 -6.36 14.45 5.44
C MET A 208 -7.40 14.18 4.37
N PHE A 209 -6.98 14.27 3.10
CA PHE A 209 -7.81 13.99 1.94
C PHE A 209 -7.29 12.74 1.26
N ILE A 210 -8.18 11.81 0.94
CA ILE A 210 -7.86 10.59 0.20
C ILE A 210 -8.73 10.58 -1.04
N ASP A 211 -8.09 10.61 -2.22
CA ASP A 211 -8.75 10.57 -3.51
C ASP A 211 -8.71 9.17 -4.11
N GLU A 212 -9.64 8.86 -5.02
CA GLU A 212 -9.80 7.56 -5.69
C GLU A 212 -9.86 6.37 -4.72
N PHE A 213 -10.55 6.55 -3.60
CA PHE A 213 -10.57 5.57 -2.52
C PHE A 213 -11.13 4.19 -2.94
N GLN A 214 -11.94 4.12 -4.00
CA GLN A 214 -12.44 2.85 -4.55
C GLN A 214 -11.34 1.92 -5.07
N ASP A 215 -10.14 2.45 -5.33
CA ASP A 215 -9.01 1.69 -5.87
C ASP A 215 -8.02 1.22 -4.78
N THR A 216 -8.32 1.50 -3.50
CA THR A 216 -7.49 1.09 -2.36
C THR A 216 -7.61 -0.42 -2.10
N ASP A 217 -6.50 -1.04 -1.74
CA ASP A 217 -6.44 -2.41 -1.26
C ASP A 217 -6.62 -2.51 0.28
N ASP A 218 -6.66 -3.73 0.79
CA ASP A 218 -6.89 -3.96 2.23
C ASP A 218 -5.75 -3.42 3.10
N VAL A 219 -4.49 -3.50 2.63
CA VAL A 219 -3.32 -2.95 3.34
C VAL A 219 -3.45 -1.44 3.50
N GLN A 220 -3.81 -0.76 2.43
CA GLN A 220 -3.98 0.69 2.43
C GLN A 220 -5.15 1.13 3.31
N ILE A 221 -6.26 0.40 3.29
CA ILE A 221 -7.41 0.66 4.17
C ILE A 221 -7.00 0.53 5.64
N GLU A 222 -6.26 -0.52 5.99
CA GLU A 222 -5.75 -0.74 7.35
C GLU A 222 -4.85 0.40 7.80
N ILE A 223 -3.95 0.89 6.94
CA ILE A 223 -3.10 2.05 7.21
C ILE A 223 -3.96 3.28 7.51
N PHE A 224 -4.97 3.57 6.68
CA PHE A 224 -5.85 4.72 6.92
C PHE A 224 -6.65 4.59 8.21
N GLN A 225 -7.08 3.37 8.57
CA GLN A 225 -7.73 3.12 9.87
C GLN A 225 -6.78 3.37 11.04
N LYS A 226 -5.52 2.92 10.95
CA LYS A 226 -4.50 3.16 11.98
C LYS A 226 -4.16 4.65 12.08
N LEU A 227 -3.94 5.33 10.96
CA LEU A 227 -3.74 6.77 10.93
C LEU A 227 -4.90 7.51 11.59
N GLN A 228 -6.14 7.18 11.23
CA GLN A 228 -7.33 7.79 11.83
C GLN A 228 -7.41 7.55 13.35
N ALA A 229 -6.95 6.39 13.84
CA ALA A 229 -6.93 6.08 15.26
C ALA A 229 -5.95 6.94 16.04
N LEU A 230 -4.84 7.28 15.41
CA LEU A 230 -3.74 8.03 16.01
C LEU A 230 -3.88 9.56 15.82
N MET A 231 -4.69 9.97 14.84
CA MET A 231 -4.98 11.39 14.64
C MET A 231 -5.74 11.97 15.84
N ASN A 232 -5.37 13.18 16.24
CA ASN A 232 -6.10 13.92 17.25
C ASN A 232 -7.58 14.11 16.85
N ALA A 233 -8.46 14.23 17.82
CA ALA A 233 -9.91 14.45 17.62
C ALA A 233 -10.22 15.64 16.68
N ASP A 234 -9.30 16.58 16.53
CA ASP A 234 -9.41 17.74 15.65
C ASP A 234 -9.07 17.45 14.19
N CYS A 235 -8.46 16.30 13.87
CA CYS A 235 -8.14 15.95 12.48
C CYS A 235 -9.38 15.46 11.73
N LYS A 236 -9.65 16.09 10.58
CA LYS A 236 -10.77 15.73 9.71
C LYS A 236 -10.29 14.92 8.53
N LEU A 237 -10.84 13.71 8.39
CA LEU A 237 -10.58 12.83 7.26
C LEU A 237 -11.67 13.00 6.20
N PHE A 238 -11.25 13.30 4.97
CA PHE A 238 -12.10 13.38 3.78
C PHE A 238 -11.72 12.26 2.82
N VAL A 239 -12.70 11.46 2.44
CA VAL A 239 -12.50 10.33 1.52
C VAL A 239 -13.39 10.54 0.30
N VAL A 240 -12.77 10.57 -0.87
CA VAL A 240 -13.44 10.80 -2.15
C VAL A 240 -13.24 9.58 -3.04
N GLY A 241 -14.29 9.19 -3.76
CA GLY A 241 -14.21 8.09 -4.71
C GLY A 241 -15.57 7.74 -5.33
N ASP A 242 -15.53 7.02 -6.43
CA ASP A 242 -16.71 6.53 -7.13
C ASP A 242 -16.63 5.00 -7.33
N LEU A 243 -17.46 4.26 -6.60
CA LEU A 243 -17.54 2.79 -6.68
C LEU A 243 -17.82 2.26 -8.09
N LYS A 244 -18.44 3.07 -8.97
CA LYS A 244 -18.71 2.67 -10.36
C LYS A 244 -17.45 2.72 -11.24
N GLN A 245 -16.45 3.50 -10.83
CA GLN A 245 -15.18 3.67 -11.56
C GLN A 245 -14.10 2.69 -11.10
N SER A 246 -14.35 1.83 -10.12
CA SER A 246 -13.38 0.84 -9.64
C SER A 246 -13.01 -0.15 -10.74
N ILE A 247 -11.85 0.07 -11.37
CA ILE A 247 -11.30 -0.78 -12.44
C ILE A 247 -10.18 -1.70 -11.94
N TYR A 248 -9.66 -1.45 -10.73
CA TYR A 248 -8.52 -2.18 -10.16
C TYR A 248 -8.91 -3.35 -9.24
N ARG A 249 -10.09 -3.93 -9.43
CA ARG A 249 -10.55 -5.12 -8.68
C ARG A 249 -9.56 -6.28 -8.69
N PHE A 250 -8.83 -6.46 -9.80
CA PHE A 250 -7.83 -7.50 -9.95
C PHE A 250 -6.59 -7.29 -9.06
N ARG A 251 -6.36 -6.06 -8.55
CA ARG A 251 -5.30 -5.73 -7.58
C ARG A 251 -5.75 -5.83 -6.13
N GLY A 252 -6.96 -6.33 -5.86
CA GLY A 252 -7.49 -6.48 -4.49
C GLY A 252 -8.47 -5.39 -4.05
N ALA A 253 -8.69 -4.35 -4.87
CA ALA A 253 -9.68 -3.32 -4.58
C ALA A 253 -11.08 -3.94 -4.40
N LYS A 254 -11.78 -3.56 -3.35
CA LYS A 254 -13.07 -4.11 -2.98
C LYS A 254 -14.18 -3.08 -3.08
N LEU A 255 -15.35 -3.52 -3.56
CA LEU A 255 -16.58 -2.71 -3.61
C LEU A 255 -17.00 -2.14 -2.24
N ASN A 256 -16.52 -2.73 -1.16
CA ASN A 256 -16.86 -2.35 0.21
C ASN A 256 -15.74 -1.57 0.93
N ALA A 257 -14.75 -1.00 0.20
CA ALA A 257 -13.65 -0.24 0.80
C ALA A 257 -14.16 0.86 1.76
N PHE A 258 -15.16 1.62 1.34
CA PHE A 258 -15.79 2.64 2.20
C PHE A 258 -16.44 2.05 3.45
N GLN A 259 -17.08 0.88 3.34
CA GLN A 259 -17.68 0.21 4.50
C GLN A 259 -16.61 -0.28 5.46
N LYS A 260 -15.53 -0.86 4.93
CA LYS A 260 -14.40 -1.30 5.75
C LYS A 260 -13.76 -0.17 6.53
N LEU A 261 -13.55 0.99 5.91
CA LEU A 261 -13.00 2.16 6.61
C LEU A 261 -13.90 2.60 7.77
N GLN A 262 -15.22 2.45 7.64
CA GLN A 262 -16.20 2.83 8.65
C GLN A 262 -16.33 1.80 9.78
N TYR A 263 -15.92 0.54 9.57
CA TYR A 263 -16.11 -0.55 10.52
C TYR A 263 -15.20 -0.39 11.74
N GLY A 264 -15.79 -0.48 12.92
CA GLY A 264 -15.04 -0.67 14.18
C GLY A 264 -14.75 0.60 14.99
N LYS A 265 -15.36 1.76 14.68
CA LYS A 265 -15.17 2.99 15.46
C LYS A 265 -16.47 3.76 15.63
N ASP A 266 -16.64 4.35 16.82
CA ASP A 266 -17.69 5.34 17.16
C ASP A 266 -17.46 6.70 16.45
N ILE A 267 -17.16 6.67 15.14
CA ILE A 267 -16.92 7.88 14.36
C ILE A 267 -18.13 8.15 13.49
N GLU A 268 -18.72 9.31 13.68
CA GLU A 268 -19.84 9.77 12.84
C GLU A 268 -19.33 10.17 11.45
N TRP A 269 -19.68 9.35 10.44
CA TRP A 269 -19.39 9.63 9.05
C TRP A 269 -20.51 10.42 8.38
N LYS A 270 -20.19 11.58 7.80
CA LYS A 270 -21.11 12.35 6.96
C LYS A 270 -20.89 12.00 5.50
N ARG A 271 -21.92 11.53 4.81
CA ARG A 271 -21.86 11.20 3.39
C ARG A 271 -22.42 12.35 2.56
N PHE A 272 -21.62 12.78 1.59
CA PHE A 272 -22.01 13.75 0.59
C PHE A 272 -22.02 13.08 -0.79
N ARG A 273 -23.03 13.38 -1.61
CA ARG A 273 -23.11 12.90 -2.99
C ARG A 273 -22.88 14.06 -3.94
N LEU A 274 -21.89 13.94 -4.83
CA LEU A 274 -21.68 14.88 -5.91
C LEU A 274 -22.57 14.46 -7.08
N ASN A 275 -23.57 15.27 -7.41
CA ASN A 275 -24.54 15.00 -8.48
C ASN A 275 -24.20 15.75 -9.80
N LEU A 276 -23.18 16.64 -9.77
CA LEU A 276 -22.77 17.42 -10.94
C LEU A 276 -21.45 16.86 -11.49
N ILE A 277 -21.46 16.55 -12.78
CA ILE A 277 -20.26 16.16 -13.52
C ILE A 277 -19.73 17.38 -14.22
N TYR A 278 -18.63 17.93 -13.73
CA TYR A 278 -17.88 18.95 -14.46
C TYR A 278 -16.93 18.24 -15.45
N ARG A 279 -17.34 18.10 -16.70
CA ARG A 279 -16.39 17.78 -17.78
C ARG A 279 -15.81 19.12 -18.26
N GLU A 280 -14.52 19.33 -18.08
CA GLU A 280 -13.82 20.36 -18.82
C GLU A 280 -13.90 19.95 -20.30
N SER A 281 -14.71 20.68 -21.09
CA SER A 281 -14.60 20.64 -22.53
C SER A 281 -13.33 21.42 -22.89
N TYR A 282 -12.29 20.73 -23.27
CA TYR A 282 -11.15 21.34 -23.95
C TYR A 282 -11.66 21.79 -25.33
N PHE A 283 -11.80 23.09 -25.50
CA PHE A 283 -11.81 23.75 -26.80
C PHE A 283 -10.41 24.27 -27.09
#